data_8847ddfadfa370cb61eadce9300db618
#
_entry.id   8847ddfadfa370cb61eadce9300db618
#
_cell.length_a   1.000
_cell.length_b   1.000
_cell.length_c   1.000
_cell.angle_alpha   90.00
_cell.angle_beta   90.00
_cell.angle_gamma   90.00
#
_symmetry.space_group_name_H-M   'P 1'
#
loop_
_entity.id
_entity.type
_entity.pdbx_description
1 polymer ?
#
loop_
_entity_poly.entity_id
_entity_poly.type
_entity_poly.pdbx_seq_one_letter_code
_entity_poly.pdbx_strand_id
1 'polypeptide(L)' 'GGITEQAAEVQGKQLNGAQTQSLIAIMAQFTSGALSEGQAVNLISTAIGIGKEDARQILNGEL' A
#
# COMPACT_ATOMS: atom_id res chain seq x y z
N GLY A 1 5.06 14.53 0.98
CA GLY A 1 5.55 13.28 0.95
C GLY A 1 5.62 12.68 -0.42
N GLY A 2 6.58 11.91 -0.65
CA GLY A 2 6.82 11.32 -1.93
C GLY A 2 6.07 10.03 -2.19
N ILE A 3 4.92 9.85 -1.53
CA ILE A 3 4.24 8.57 -1.62
C ILE A 3 3.79 8.26 -3.05
N THR A 4 3.44 9.30 -3.81
CA THR A 4 2.98 9.10 -5.18
C THR A 4 4.06 8.50 -6.07
N GLU A 5 5.25 9.07 -6.04
CA GLU A 5 6.33 8.57 -6.85
C GLU A 5 6.94 7.30 -6.28
N GLN A 6 7.12 7.28 -4.96
CA GLN A 6 7.75 6.14 -4.32
C GLN A 6 6.85 4.91 -4.36
N ALA A 7 5.54 5.10 -4.34
CA ALA A 7 4.62 3.98 -4.43
C ALA A 7 4.55 3.39 -5.84
N ALA A 8 5.11 4.07 -6.83
CA ALA A 8 5.16 3.53 -8.18
C ALA A 8 6.04 2.29 -8.27
N GLU A 9 6.91 2.09 -7.29
CA GLU A 9 7.74 0.89 -7.22
C GLU A 9 7.80 0.41 -5.79
N VAL A 10 7.14 -0.71 -5.51
CA VAL A 10 7.05 -1.27 -4.17
C VAL A 10 7.64 -2.65 -4.18
N GLN A 11 8.61 -2.91 -3.29
CA GLN A 11 9.24 -4.22 -3.14
C GLN A 11 9.79 -4.74 -4.46
N GLY A 12 10.33 -3.84 -5.29
CA GLY A 12 10.85 -4.19 -6.59
C GLY A 12 9.80 -4.39 -7.66
N LYS A 13 8.54 -4.21 -7.32
CA LYS A 13 7.43 -4.38 -8.25
C LYS A 13 6.97 -3.01 -8.74
N GLN A 14 6.94 -2.85 -10.05
CA GLN A 14 6.50 -1.58 -10.63
C GLN A 14 4.99 -1.52 -10.70
N LEU A 15 4.41 -0.45 -10.16
CA LEU A 15 2.97 -0.29 -10.09
C LEU A 15 2.47 0.58 -11.23
N ASN A 16 1.28 0.28 -11.73
CA ASN A 16 0.63 1.17 -12.69
C ASN A 16 -0.11 2.27 -11.91
N GLY A 17 -0.71 3.24 -12.66
CA GLY A 17 -1.38 4.37 -12.03
C GLY A 17 -2.53 3.95 -11.13
N ALA A 18 -3.30 2.97 -11.54
CA ALA A 18 -4.44 2.51 -10.75
C ALA A 18 -3.97 1.85 -9.45
N GLN A 19 -2.90 1.07 -9.51
CA GLN A 19 -2.37 0.43 -8.32
C GLN A 19 -1.79 1.46 -7.37
N THR A 20 -1.09 2.46 -7.90
CA THR A 20 -0.54 3.52 -7.06
C THR A 20 -1.67 4.27 -6.34
N GLN A 21 -2.74 4.60 -7.05
CA GLN A 21 -3.85 5.30 -6.43
C GLN A 21 -4.56 4.44 -5.39
N SER A 22 -4.70 3.15 -5.66
CA SER A 22 -5.29 2.24 -4.68
C SER A 22 -4.46 2.19 -3.41
N LEU A 23 -3.14 2.11 -3.54
CA LEU A 23 -2.26 2.08 -2.39
C LEU A 23 -2.40 3.36 -1.58
N ILE A 24 -2.39 4.52 -2.24
CA ILE A 24 -2.52 5.80 -1.56
C ILE A 24 -3.85 5.87 -0.79
N ALA A 25 -4.93 5.45 -1.43
CA ALA A 25 -6.25 5.49 -0.81
C ALA A 25 -6.31 4.57 0.41
N ILE A 26 -5.75 3.38 0.30
CA ILE A 26 -5.75 2.43 1.41
C ILE A 26 -4.95 2.99 2.57
N MET A 27 -3.80 3.55 2.31
CA MET A 27 -2.96 4.10 3.36
C MET A 27 -3.62 5.30 4.02
N ALA A 28 -4.31 6.13 3.25
CA ALA A 28 -5.04 7.26 3.80
C ALA A 28 -6.17 6.79 4.73
N GLN A 29 -6.89 5.77 4.33
CA GLN A 29 -7.96 5.22 5.16
C GLN A 29 -7.43 4.57 6.42
N PHE A 30 -6.30 3.89 6.32
CA PHE A 30 -5.65 3.31 7.49
C PHE A 30 -5.23 4.41 8.47
N THR A 31 -4.60 5.45 7.96
CA THR A 31 -4.13 6.56 8.78
C THR A 31 -5.28 7.27 9.48
N SER A 32 -6.41 7.41 8.80
CA SER A 32 -7.59 8.07 9.37
C SER A 32 -8.35 7.19 10.36
N GLY A 33 -7.99 5.92 10.44
CA GLY A 33 -8.66 4.99 11.34
C GLY A 33 -9.85 4.26 10.72
N ALA A 34 -10.09 4.47 9.42
CA ALA A 34 -11.20 3.81 8.75
C ALA A 34 -10.93 2.32 8.51
N LEU A 35 -9.66 1.92 8.44
CA LEU A 35 -9.28 0.52 8.24
C LEU A 35 -8.39 0.07 9.39
N SER A 36 -8.58 -1.17 9.81
CA SER A 36 -7.62 -1.79 10.73
C SER A 36 -6.37 -2.21 9.97
N GLU A 37 -5.31 -2.53 10.70
CA GLU A 37 -4.07 -2.97 10.07
C GLU A 37 -4.31 -4.22 9.23
N GLY A 38 -5.05 -5.19 9.75
CA GLY A 38 -5.33 -6.40 9.01
C GLY A 38 -6.10 -6.15 7.73
N GLN A 39 -7.08 -5.26 7.79
CA GLN A 39 -7.86 -4.91 6.60
C GLN A 39 -6.98 -4.21 5.57
N ALA A 40 -6.16 -3.26 6.02
CA ALA A 40 -5.28 -2.53 5.11
C ALA A 40 -4.27 -3.47 4.46
N VAL A 41 -3.69 -4.39 5.24
CA VAL A 41 -2.73 -5.36 4.71
C VAL A 41 -3.39 -6.22 3.63
N ASN A 42 -4.59 -6.71 3.90
CA ASN A 42 -5.31 -7.53 2.92
C ASN A 42 -5.59 -6.76 1.64
N LEU A 43 -6.02 -5.52 1.77
CA LEU A 43 -6.35 -4.70 0.61
C LEU A 43 -5.10 -4.39 -0.21
N ILE A 44 -4.00 -4.06 0.43
CA ILE A 44 -2.75 -3.79 -0.28
C ILE A 44 -2.28 -5.05 -0.99
N SER A 45 -2.29 -6.17 -0.30
CA SER A 45 -1.87 -7.44 -0.88
C SER A 45 -2.67 -7.76 -2.14
N THR A 46 -3.98 -7.57 -2.07
CA THR A 46 -4.86 -7.85 -3.20
C THR A 46 -4.68 -6.85 -4.32
N ALA A 47 -4.59 -5.56 -3.98
CA ALA A 47 -4.52 -4.51 -5.00
C ALA A 47 -3.22 -4.55 -5.78
N ILE A 48 -2.12 -4.84 -5.10
CA ILE A 48 -0.80 -4.78 -5.70
C ILE A 48 -0.32 -6.17 -6.12
N GLY A 49 -0.85 -7.22 -5.50
CA GLY A 49 -0.45 -8.59 -5.84
C GLY A 49 0.85 -9.00 -5.17
N ILE A 50 1.04 -8.60 -3.92
CA ILE A 50 2.22 -8.97 -3.14
C ILE A 50 1.77 -9.76 -1.92
N GLY A 51 2.75 -10.36 -1.23
CA GLY A 51 2.47 -11.10 -0.01
C GLY A 51 2.02 -10.20 1.11
N LYS A 52 1.34 -10.78 2.10
CA LYS A 52 0.83 -10.00 3.22
C LYS A 52 1.96 -9.42 4.08
N GLU A 53 3.07 -10.14 4.20
CA GLU A 53 4.22 -9.63 4.92
C GLU A 53 4.77 -8.37 4.27
N ASP A 54 4.87 -8.42 2.93
CA ASP A 54 5.34 -7.24 2.18
C ASP A 54 4.36 -6.10 2.32
N ALA A 55 3.06 -6.40 2.27
CA ALA A 55 2.04 -5.39 2.43
C ALA A 55 2.12 -4.74 3.81
N ARG A 56 2.41 -5.52 4.85
CA ARG A 56 2.55 -4.98 6.19
C ARG A 56 3.74 -4.04 6.30
N GLN A 57 4.85 -4.40 5.66
CA GLN A 57 6.03 -3.54 5.67
C GLN A 57 5.74 -2.20 5.01
N ILE A 58 5.02 -2.22 3.90
CA ILE A 58 4.62 -0.99 3.23
C ILE A 58 3.76 -0.14 4.16
N LEU A 59 2.80 -0.77 4.81
CA LEU A 59 1.89 -0.07 5.69
C LEU A 59 2.61 0.57 6.87
N ASN A 60 3.67 -0.06 7.34
CA ASN A 60 4.45 0.44 8.47
C ASN A 60 5.53 1.44 8.06
N GLY A 61 5.51 1.88 6.83
CA GLY A 61 6.41 2.94 6.39
C GLY A 61 7.77 2.47 5.93
N GLU A 62 7.86 1.26 5.45
CA GLU A 62 9.13 0.69 4.98
C GLU A 62 9.47 1.10 3.55
N LEU A 63 8.63 1.89 2.93
CA LEU A 63 8.89 2.39 1.58
C LEU A 63 10.05 3.33 1.53
#